data_a8e91c08a2c11b596beae3d29b3f113e
#
_entry.id   a8e91c08a2c11b596beae3d29b3f113e
#
_cell.length_a   1.000
_cell.length_b   1.000
_cell.length_c   1.000
_cell.angle_alpha   90.00
_cell.angle_beta   90.00
_cell.angle_gamma   90.00
#
_symmetry.space_group_name_H-M   'P 1'
#
loop_
_entity.id
_entity.type
_entity.pdbx_description
1 polymer ?
#
loop_
_entity_poly.entity_id
_entity_poly.type
_entity_poly.pdbx_seq_one_letter_code
_entity_poly.pdbx_strand_id
1 'polypeptide(L)'
;LNIKTKLGEILDENIPENEPGTGVYISYDEGESWNFLLKHAVRPFYHGQIEIDPIDPDNIYVVSRGFMISNDGGKSFYPRRWRTDGGDDHDMWIAPYDNKIMYLATDQGSRLSIDGGQSWLSHNNMAIGQYYAIGVDMRDPYYVGGGLQDNGLWVTPSNSREFRGILNMHSTWVAEGDGF
;
A
#
# COMPACT_ATOMS: atom_id res chain seq x y z
N LEU A 1 5.41 21.31 -9.18
CA LEU A 1 5.15 21.18 -7.75
C LEU A 1 5.91 19.95 -7.23
N ASN A 2 6.77 20.13 -6.22
CA ASN A 2 7.52 19.05 -5.60
C ASN A 2 7.03 18.88 -4.16
N ILE A 3 6.52 17.72 -3.83
CA ILE A 3 6.10 17.35 -2.47
C ILE A 3 6.91 16.15 -2.03
N LYS A 4 7.44 16.19 -0.80
CA LYS A 4 8.22 15.11 -0.21
C LYS A 4 7.85 14.89 1.25
N THR A 5 8.03 13.67 1.72
CA THR A 5 8.08 13.37 3.15
C THR A 5 9.50 13.53 3.66
N LYS A 6 9.67 14.17 4.80
CA LYS A 6 10.96 14.20 5.50
C LYS A 6 11.11 12.90 6.28
N LEU A 7 11.94 12.01 5.77
CA LEU A 7 12.30 10.76 6.42
C LEU A 7 13.43 11.01 7.43
N GLY A 8 13.30 10.53 8.66
CA GLY A 8 14.47 10.26 9.49
C GLY A 8 14.57 10.92 10.85
N GLU A 9 13.57 11.62 11.34
CA GLU A 9 13.54 11.98 12.76
C GLU A 9 12.52 11.14 13.50
N ILE A 10 12.94 10.56 14.61
CA ILE A 10 12.07 9.81 15.53
C ILE A 10 10.92 10.74 15.91
N LEU A 11 9.69 10.25 15.82
CA LEU A 11 8.51 10.97 16.24
C LEU A 11 8.70 11.42 17.70
N ASP A 12 9.07 12.67 17.91
CA ASP A 12 9.02 13.29 19.22
C ASP A 12 7.55 13.63 19.48
N GLU A 13 6.93 12.86 20.35
CA GLU A 13 5.53 13.06 20.77
C GLU A 13 5.30 14.43 21.42
N ASN A 14 6.38 15.16 21.74
CA ASN A 14 6.34 16.48 22.35
C ASN A 14 6.39 17.63 21.34
N ILE A 15 6.57 17.38 20.02
CA ILE A 15 6.53 18.45 19.02
C ILE A 15 5.08 18.93 18.88
N PRO A 16 4.80 20.23 19.06
CA PRO A 16 3.47 20.77 18.85
C PRO A 16 2.93 20.46 17.45
N GLU A 17 1.62 20.31 17.34
CA GLU A 17 0.94 19.87 16.11
C GLU A 17 1.22 20.76 14.88
N ASN A 18 1.59 22.01 15.11
CA ASN A 18 1.84 23.04 14.09
C ASN A 18 3.32 23.41 13.93
N GLU A 19 4.25 22.68 14.54
CA GLU A 19 5.67 22.96 14.35
C GLU A 19 6.31 22.04 13.30
N PRO A 20 7.28 22.55 12.53
CA PRO A 20 8.02 21.77 11.55
C PRO A 20 8.72 20.57 12.21
N GLY A 21 8.48 19.40 11.69
CA GLY A 21 9.05 18.13 12.17
C GLY A 21 8.89 17.07 11.08
N THR A 22 8.64 15.85 11.48
CA THR A 22 8.28 14.80 10.52
C THR A 22 6.89 15.07 9.95
N GLY A 23 6.78 15.17 8.62
CA GLY A 23 5.51 15.49 7.99
C GLY A 23 5.60 15.70 6.49
N VAL A 24 4.58 16.34 5.95
CA VAL A 24 4.46 16.67 4.55
C VAL A 24 4.91 18.13 4.33
N TYR A 25 5.75 18.32 3.34
CA TYR A 25 6.29 19.61 2.95
C TYR A 25 6.06 19.86 1.47
N ILE A 26 5.89 21.12 1.09
CA ILE A 26 5.74 21.56 -0.30
C ILE A 26 6.85 22.54 -0.66
N SER A 27 7.35 22.43 -1.88
CA SER A 27 8.23 23.40 -2.51
C SER A 27 7.57 24.00 -3.74
N TYR A 28 7.70 25.30 -3.92
CA TYR A 28 7.23 26.05 -5.09
C TYR A 28 8.38 26.55 -5.97
N ASP A 29 9.63 26.27 -5.58
CA ASP A 29 10.87 26.77 -6.19
C ASP A 29 11.85 25.61 -6.52
N GLU A 30 11.33 24.48 -7.00
CA GLU A 30 12.10 23.31 -7.42
C GLU A 30 12.94 22.66 -6.29
N GLY A 31 12.57 22.92 -5.03
CA GLY A 31 13.20 22.29 -3.86
C GLY A 31 14.23 23.15 -3.16
N GLU A 32 14.39 24.42 -3.56
CA GLU A 32 15.29 25.38 -2.89
C GLU A 32 14.76 25.73 -1.49
N SER A 33 13.43 25.89 -1.35
CA SER A 33 12.78 26.08 -0.05
C SER A 33 11.58 25.13 0.14
N TRP A 34 11.25 24.83 1.40
CA TRP A 34 10.21 23.90 1.77
C TRP A 34 9.29 24.50 2.83
N ASN A 35 8.00 24.47 2.57
CA ASN A 35 6.97 24.92 3.48
C ASN A 35 6.29 23.69 4.12
N PHE A 36 6.16 23.70 5.42
CA PHE A 36 5.48 22.65 6.17
C PHE A 36 3.97 22.71 5.89
N LEU A 37 3.36 21.57 5.59
CA LEU A 37 1.93 21.44 5.34
C LEU A 37 1.19 20.69 6.44
N LEU A 38 1.71 19.52 6.82
CA LEU A 38 0.98 18.57 7.67
C LEU A 38 1.94 17.75 8.51
N LYS A 39 1.71 17.69 9.81
CA LYS A 39 2.34 16.68 10.66
C LYS A 39 1.65 15.34 10.41
N HIS A 40 2.29 14.51 9.64
CA HIS A 40 1.82 13.15 9.35
C HIS A 40 2.99 12.25 9.04
N ALA A 41 3.29 11.33 9.97
CA ALA A 41 4.33 10.36 9.79
C ALA A 41 4.02 9.12 10.61
N VAL A 42 3.12 8.32 10.10
CA VAL A 42 2.86 6.99 10.64
C VAL A 42 3.89 6.05 10.04
N ARG A 43 4.87 5.61 10.83
CA ARG A 43 5.98 4.75 10.38
C ARG A 43 6.70 5.34 9.14
N PRO A 44 7.44 6.45 9.24
CA PRO A 44 8.00 7.16 8.08
C PRO A 44 9.00 6.33 7.26
N PHE A 45 9.54 5.25 7.80
CA PHE A 45 10.40 4.29 7.11
C PHE A 45 9.61 3.25 6.29
N TYR A 46 8.27 3.20 6.46
CA TYR A 46 7.40 2.20 5.85
C TYR A 46 6.27 2.84 5.02
N HIS A 47 5.69 3.92 5.53
CA HIS A 47 4.63 4.69 4.89
C HIS A 47 5.12 6.11 4.65
N GLY A 48 5.33 6.48 3.42
CA GLY A 48 5.84 7.83 3.09
C GLY A 48 5.54 8.24 1.67
N GLN A 49 4.58 7.58 1.04
CA GLN A 49 4.21 7.88 -0.33
C GLN A 49 3.25 9.06 -0.40
N ILE A 50 3.50 9.92 -1.37
CA ILE A 50 2.61 11.03 -1.71
C ILE A 50 2.33 10.93 -3.20
N GLU A 51 1.05 10.91 -3.52
CA GLU A 51 0.59 10.99 -4.91
C GLU A 51 -0.14 12.31 -5.14
N ILE A 52 0.18 12.95 -6.24
CA ILE A 52 -0.50 14.16 -6.71
C ILE A 52 -1.30 13.77 -7.94
N ASP A 53 -2.58 14.13 -7.96
CA ASP A 53 -3.43 13.90 -9.11
C ASP A 53 -2.81 14.59 -10.35
N PRO A 54 -2.49 13.83 -11.41
CA PRO A 54 -1.83 14.37 -12.60
C PRO A 54 -2.71 15.30 -13.43
N ILE A 55 -4.03 15.30 -13.19
CA ILE A 55 -5.02 16.15 -13.89
C ILE A 55 -5.38 17.36 -13.06
N ASP A 56 -5.52 17.18 -11.75
CA ASP A 56 -5.89 18.25 -10.81
C ASP A 56 -4.92 18.29 -9.63
N PRO A 57 -3.87 19.11 -9.69
CA PRO A 57 -2.82 19.16 -8.67
C PRO A 57 -3.29 19.68 -7.30
N ASP A 58 -4.50 20.18 -7.18
CA ASP A 58 -5.08 20.52 -5.88
C ASP A 58 -5.46 19.25 -5.08
N ASN A 59 -5.59 18.10 -5.76
CA ASN A 59 -5.81 16.80 -5.13
C ASN A 59 -4.48 16.13 -4.79
N ILE A 60 -4.21 16.00 -3.48
CA ILE A 60 -3.00 15.40 -2.94
C ILE A 60 -3.38 14.27 -2.00
N TYR A 61 -2.74 13.13 -2.17
CA TYR A 61 -2.97 11.92 -1.39
C TYR A 61 -1.71 11.56 -0.63
N VAL A 62 -1.80 11.48 0.69
CA VAL A 62 -0.72 10.97 1.55
C VAL A 62 -1.08 9.54 1.91
N VAL A 63 -0.36 8.60 1.29
CA VAL A 63 -0.60 7.16 1.43
C VAL A 63 0.08 6.67 2.69
N SER A 64 -0.71 6.12 3.59
CA SER A 64 -0.22 5.56 4.84
C SER A 64 -1.27 4.59 5.40
N ARG A 65 -1.13 4.19 6.64
CA ARG A 65 -2.16 3.45 7.38
C ARG A 65 -3.42 4.30 7.59
N GLY A 66 -4.13 4.54 6.51
CA GLY A 66 -5.21 5.51 6.36
C GLY A 66 -4.75 6.73 5.58
N PHE A 67 -5.52 7.12 4.61
CA PHE A 67 -5.21 8.25 3.74
C PHE A 67 -5.47 9.58 4.39
N MET A 68 -4.56 10.53 4.16
CA MET A 68 -4.86 11.94 4.28
C MET A 68 -5.02 12.52 2.89
N ILE A 69 -6.08 13.26 2.66
CA ILE A 69 -6.39 13.86 1.35
C ILE A 69 -6.49 15.37 1.51
N SER A 70 -5.92 16.06 0.54
CA SER A 70 -6.19 17.48 0.28
C SER A 70 -6.89 17.62 -1.06
N ASN A 71 -7.83 18.56 -1.15
CA ASN A 71 -8.47 18.98 -2.40
C ASN A 71 -8.30 20.49 -2.65
N ASP A 72 -7.32 21.11 -2.00
CA ASP A 72 -7.09 22.54 -2.02
C ASP A 72 -5.60 22.93 -2.14
N GLY A 73 -4.80 22.04 -2.75
CA GLY A 73 -3.37 22.25 -2.95
C GLY A 73 -2.54 22.15 -1.67
N GLY A 74 -3.02 21.39 -0.69
CA GLY A 74 -2.32 21.15 0.58
C GLY A 74 -2.59 22.21 1.66
N LYS A 75 -3.56 23.09 1.48
CA LYS A 75 -3.93 24.09 2.51
C LYS A 75 -4.66 23.42 3.68
N SER A 76 -5.42 22.37 3.40
CA SER A 76 -6.05 21.55 4.42
C SER A 76 -5.97 20.06 4.06
N PHE A 77 -5.92 19.22 5.10
CA PHE A 77 -5.93 17.77 4.96
C PHE A 77 -7.00 17.17 5.86
N TYR A 78 -7.65 16.13 5.38
CA TYR A 78 -8.64 15.37 6.13
C TYR A 78 -8.40 13.87 5.97
N PRO A 79 -8.65 13.07 7.03
CA PRO A 79 -8.51 11.63 6.94
C PRO A 79 -9.64 11.05 6.11
N ARG A 80 -9.32 10.26 5.11
CA ARG A 80 -10.30 9.45 4.40
C ARG A 80 -10.07 7.99 4.74
N ARG A 81 -10.99 7.43 5.47
CA ARG A 81 -11.09 5.99 5.64
C ARG A 81 -11.82 5.44 4.43
N TRP A 82 -11.07 5.18 3.37
CA TRP A 82 -11.57 4.22 2.42
C TRP A 82 -11.71 2.90 3.18
N ARG A 83 -12.83 2.22 3.02
CA ARG A 83 -12.98 0.85 3.51
C ARG A 83 -12.09 -0.06 2.66
N THR A 84 -10.81 0.04 2.91
CA THR A 84 -9.83 -0.95 2.53
C THR A 84 -9.85 -1.95 3.68
N ASP A 85 -10.22 -3.19 3.44
CA ASP A 85 -10.44 -4.19 4.48
C ASP A 85 -9.12 -4.58 5.15
N GLY A 86 -8.49 -3.58 5.83
CA GLY A 86 -7.47 -3.77 6.83
C GLY A 86 -6.08 -4.18 6.32
N GLY A 87 -5.47 -3.45 5.42
CA GLY A 87 -4.05 -3.61 5.09
C GLY A 87 -3.29 -2.30 5.28
N ASP A 88 -1.99 -2.38 5.40
CA ASP A 88 -1.12 -1.24 5.25
C ASP A 88 -1.10 -0.86 3.75
N ASP A 89 -1.36 0.40 3.46
CA ASP A 89 -1.36 0.92 2.09
C ASP A 89 0.04 1.45 1.78
N HIS A 90 0.64 1.02 0.66
CA HIS A 90 2.05 1.25 0.37
C HIS A 90 2.29 2.23 -0.76
N ASP A 91 1.47 2.15 -1.81
CA ASP A 91 1.66 2.96 -3.00
C ASP A 91 0.34 3.19 -3.72
N MET A 92 0.25 4.29 -4.45
CA MET A 92 -0.92 4.68 -5.21
C MET A 92 -0.49 5.17 -6.59
N TRP A 93 -1.28 4.84 -7.58
CA TRP A 93 -1.13 5.36 -8.92
C TRP A 93 -2.46 5.89 -9.44
N ILE A 94 -2.43 7.06 -10.07
CA ILE A 94 -3.59 7.71 -10.68
C ILE A 94 -3.34 7.80 -12.18
N ALA A 95 -4.32 7.39 -12.99
CA ALA A 95 -4.18 7.42 -14.43
C ALA A 95 -4.07 8.86 -14.96
N PRO A 96 -3.01 9.20 -15.73
CA PRO A 96 -2.79 10.57 -16.17
C PRO A 96 -3.77 11.05 -17.23
N TYR A 97 -4.61 10.18 -17.74
CA TYR A 97 -5.64 10.47 -18.74
C TYR A 97 -7.07 10.44 -18.19
N ASP A 98 -7.28 9.88 -16.98
CA ASP A 98 -8.56 9.85 -16.27
C ASP A 98 -8.31 9.61 -14.79
N ASN A 99 -8.37 10.65 -13.97
CA ASN A 99 -8.11 10.59 -12.53
C ASN A 99 -9.16 9.81 -11.72
N LYS A 100 -10.21 9.32 -12.34
CA LYS A 100 -11.14 8.38 -11.72
C LYS A 100 -10.57 6.97 -11.62
N ILE A 101 -9.60 6.65 -12.49
CA ILE A 101 -8.93 5.35 -12.50
C ILE A 101 -7.72 5.44 -11.57
N MET A 102 -7.77 4.69 -10.48
CA MET A 102 -6.74 4.66 -9.45
C MET A 102 -6.40 3.22 -9.08
N TYR A 103 -5.13 2.95 -8.89
CA TYR A 103 -4.64 1.71 -8.30
C TYR A 103 -4.02 1.98 -6.95
N LEU A 104 -4.26 1.07 -6.02
CA LEU A 104 -3.70 1.09 -4.67
C LEU A 104 -3.02 -0.25 -4.39
N ALA A 105 -1.75 -0.21 -3.98
CA ALA A 105 -1.01 -1.37 -3.51
C ALA A 105 -1.13 -1.48 -1.99
N THR A 106 -1.48 -2.66 -1.51
CA THR A 106 -1.66 -2.96 -0.09
C THR A 106 -1.00 -4.28 0.27
N ASP A 107 -0.81 -4.57 1.56
CA ASP A 107 -0.34 -5.89 2.04
C ASP A 107 -1.21 -7.04 1.53
N GLN A 108 -2.47 -6.80 1.27
CA GLN A 108 -3.44 -7.80 0.83
C GLN A 108 -3.68 -7.81 -0.69
N GLY A 109 -2.75 -7.28 -1.46
CA GLY A 109 -2.85 -7.21 -2.91
C GLY A 109 -3.17 -5.82 -3.45
N SER A 110 -3.67 -5.75 -4.68
CA SER A 110 -4.00 -4.49 -5.31
C SER A 110 -5.50 -4.21 -5.31
N ARG A 111 -5.83 -2.94 -5.41
CA ARG A 111 -7.20 -2.46 -5.53
C ARG A 111 -7.31 -1.50 -6.70
N LEU A 112 -8.44 -1.56 -7.40
CA LEU A 112 -8.77 -0.68 -8.51
C LEU A 112 -10.01 0.15 -8.16
N SER A 113 -9.91 1.44 -8.34
CA SER A 113 -11.06 2.34 -8.41
C SER A 113 -11.24 2.85 -9.84
N ILE A 114 -12.49 3.06 -10.24
CA ILE A 114 -12.88 3.68 -11.52
C ILE A 114 -13.81 4.88 -11.30
N ASP A 115 -13.92 5.34 -10.07
CA ASP A 115 -14.83 6.40 -9.65
C ASP A 115 -14.15 7.45 -8.75
N GLY A 116 -12.81 7.59 -8.85
CA GLY A 116 -12.05 8.55 -8.07
C GLY A 116 -11.94 8.17 -6.59
N GLY A 117 -11.82 6.88 -6.30
CA GLY A 117 -11.66 6.38 -4.95
C GLY A 117 -12.95 6.31 -4.13
N GLN A 118 -14.14 6.45 -4.75
CA GLN A 118 -15.40 6.30 -4.03
C GLN A 118 -15.72 4.84 -3.72
N SER A 119 -15.34 3.94 -4.62
CA SER A 119 -15.38 2.50 -4.41
C SER A 119 -14.12 1.81 -4.92
N TRP A 120 -13.83 0.62 -4.38
CA TRP A 120 -12.63 -0.14 -4.68
C TRP A 120 -12.96 -1.60 -4.95
N LEU A 121 -12.42 -2.12 -6.05
CA LEU A 121 -12.45 -3.53 -6.42
C LEU A 121 -11.14 -4.18 -5.97
N SER A 122 -11.22 -5.21 -5.17
CA SER A 122 -10.05 -5.96 -4.71
C SER A 122 -9.59 -6.97 -5.75
N HIS A 123 -8.30 -6.99 -6.05
CA HIS A 123 -7.65 -7.95 -6.95
C HIS A 123 -6.86 -9.02 -6.17
N ASN A 124 -7.51 -9.69 -5.23
CA ASN A 124 -6.89 -10.78 -4.44
C ASN A 124 -6.91 -12.13 -5.16
N ASN A 125 -7.21 -12.15 -6.44
CA ASN A 125 -7.31 -13.37 -7.25
C ASN A 125 -6.06 -13.65 -8.09
N MET A 126 -5.00 -12.88 -7.93
CA MET A 126 -3.72 -13.14 -8.57
C MET A 126 -3.02 -14.30 -7.86
N ALA A 127 -2.50 -15.27 -8.63
CA ALA A 127 -1.74 -16.40 -8.10
C ALA A 127 -0.28 -15.98 -7.79
N ILE A 128 -0.12 -15.01 -6.91
CA ILE A 128 1.18 -14.50 -6.44
C ILE A 128 1.20 -14.45 -4.92
N GLY A 129 2.38 -14.58 -4.35
CA GLY A 129 2.56 -14.48 -2.90
C GLY A 129 4.02 -14.21 -2.59
N GLN A 130 4.26 -13.43 -1.55
CA GLN A 130 5.61 -13.16 -1.06
C GLN A 130 5.95 -14.19 0.02
N TYR A 131 6.69 -15.21 -0.36
CA TYR A 131 7.18 -16.24 0.58
C TYR A 131 8.42 -15.75 1.32
N TYR A 132 8.44 -15.93 2.64
CA TYR A 132 9.66 -15.75 3.46
C TYR A 132 10.65 -16.89 3.26
N ALA A 133 10.13 -18.12 3.24
CA ALA A 133 10.88 -19.34 2.99
C ALA A 133 9.97 -20.40 2.38
N ILE A 134 10.58 -21.34 1.66
CA ILE A 134 9.86 -22.49 1.10
C ILE A 134 10.54 -23.79 1.52
N GLY A 135 9.74 -24.82 1.74
CA GLY A 135 10.17 -26.19 1.95
C GLY A 135 9.45 -27.13 1.00
N VAL A 136 10.06 -28.28 0.74
CA VAL A 136 9.46 -29.34 -0.06
C VAL A 136 9.49 -30.64 0.72
N ASP A 137 8.49 -31.50 0.52
CA ASP A 137 8.47 -32.85 1.07
C ASP A 137 9.03 -33.88 0.08
N MET A 138 9.02 -35.14 0.49
CA MET A 138 9.59 -36.26 -0.28
C MET A 138 8.53 -37.07 -1.05
N ARG A 139 7.30 -36.59 -1.15
CA ARG A 139 6.25 -37.28 -1.92
C ARG A 139 6.50 -37.21 -3.43
N ASP A 140 5.81 -38.01 -4.19
CA ASP A 140 5.79 -37.95 -5.66
C ASP A 140 4.30 -37.95 -6.13
N PRO A 141 3.78 -36.83 -6.66
CA PRO A 141 4.43 -35.51 -6.74
C PRO A 141 4.67 -34.90 -5.35
N TYR A 142 5.78 -34.19 -5.21
CA TYR A 142 6.10 -33.52 -3.96
C TYR A 142 5.18 -32.31 -3.71
N TYR A 143 5.12 -31.88 -2.46
CA TYR A 143 4.41 -30.66 -2.08
C TYR A 143 5.41 -29.56 -1.71
N VAL A 144 5.03 -28.35 -2.04
CA VAL A 144 5.73 -27.12 -1.66
C VAL A 144 4.95 -26.46 -0.55
N GLY A 145 5.60 -26.19 0.58
CA GLY A 145 5.03 -25.45 1.70
C GLY A 145 5.84 -24.20 1.96
N GLY A 146 5.19 -23.17 2.44
CA GLY A 146 5.89 -21.96 2.85
C GLY A 146 4.97 -20.93 3.47
N GLY A 147 5.53 -20.08 4.30
CA GLY A 147 4.85 -18.96 4.90
C GLY A 147 4.97 -17.70 4.09
N LEU A 148 3.85 -17.03 3.93
CA LEU A 148 3.72 -15.76 3.23
C LEU A 148 3.77 -14.61 4.24
N GLN A 149 4.23 -13.46 3.77
CA GLN A 149 4.06 -12.23 4.52
C GLN A 149 2.55 -11.91 4.62
N ASP A 150 2.06 -11.71 5.85
CA ASP A 150 0.68 -11.33 6.20
C ASP A 150 -0.44 -12.27 5.67
N ASN A 151 -0.09 -13.36 4.97
CA ASN A 151 -1.05 -14.22 4.27
C ASN A 151 -0.98 -15.69 4.69
N GLY A 152 -0.36 -15.98 5.81
CA GLY A 152 -0.35 -17.29 6.44
C GLY A 152 0.56 -18.32 5.78
N LEU A 153 0.41 -19.57 6.21
CA LEU A 153 1.18 -20.74 5.75
C LEU A 153 0.34 -21.57 4.79
N TRP A 154 0.90 -21.84 3.63
CA TRP A 154 0.25 -22.63 2.57
C TRP A 154 1.07 -23.82 2.14
N VAL A 155 0.36 -24.91 1.76
CA VAL A 155 0.94 -26.12 1.20
C VAL A 155 0.24 -26.44 -0.11
N THR A 156 1.01 -26.61 -1.18
CA THR A 156 0.51 -26.81 -2.54
C THR A 156 1.23 -27.98 -3.21
N PRO A 157 0.55 -28.88 -3.94
CA PRO A 157 1.23 -29.92 -4.69
C PRO A 157 2.07 -29.33 -5.84
N SER A 158 3.18 -29.97 -6.20
CA SER A 158 4.02 -29.55 -7.33
C SER A 158 3.40 -29.90 -8.69
N ASN A 159 2.40 -30.76 -8.71
CA ASN A 159 1.70 -31.19 -9.92
C ASN A 159 0.23 -31.50 -9.63
N SER A 160 -0.61 -31.42 -10.66
CA SER A 160 -2.01 -31.85 -10.58
C SER A 160 -2.42 -32.58 -11.85
N ARG A 161 -3.51 -33.37 -11.78
CA ARG A 161 -4.10 -34.02 -12.94
C ARG A 161 -5.09 -33.12 -13.69
N GLU A 162 -5.33 -31.94 -13.18
CA GLU A 162 -6.16 -30.97 -13.85
C GLU A 162 -5.47 -30.42 -15.10
N PHE A 163 -6.18 -30.42 -16.21
CA PHE A 163 -5.63 -29.93 -17.47
C PHE A 163 -5.25 -28.42 -17.41
N ARG A 164 -5.87 -27.67 -16.50
CA ARG A 164 -5.58 -26.26 -16.21
C ARG A 164 -4.39 -26.05 -15.26
N GLY A 165 -3.75 -27.16 -14.82
CA GLY A 165 -2.64 -27.12 -13.89
C GLY A 165 -3.06 -27.05 -12.42
N ILE A 166 -2.23 -26.44 -11.59
CA ILE A 166 -2.51 -26.28 -10.16
C ILE A 166 -3.43 -25.08 -9.98
N LEU A 167 -4.55 -25.30 -9.29
CA LEU A 167 -5.55 -24.29 -8.97
C LEU A 167 -5.57 -24.03 -7.46
N ASN A 168 -6.18 -22.93 -7.03
CA ASN A 168 -6.31 -22.57 -5.61
C ASN A 168 -6.93 -23.68 -4.75
N MET A 169 -7.86 -24.45 -5.31
CA MET A 169 -8.47 -25.61 -4.64
C MET A 169 -7.50 -26.73 -4.28
N HIS A 170 -6.33 -26.77 -4.89
CA HIS A 170 -5.29 -27.75 -4.60
C HIS A 170 -4.37 -27.31 -3.45
N SER A 171 -4.41 -26.04 -3.08
CA SER A 171 -3.63 -25.47 -2.01
C SER A 171 -4.37 -25.61 -0.67
N THR A 172 -3.65 -25.95 0.37
CA THR A 172 -4.18 -26.05 1.73
C THR A 172 -3.61 -24.94 2.57
N TRP A 173 -4.49 -24.13 3.15
CA TRP A 173 -4.11 -23.17 4.17
C TRP A 173 -3.91 -23.90 5.51
N VAL A 174 -2.82 -23.61 6.18
CA VAL A 174 -2.39 -24.35 7.38
C VAL A 174 -2.46 -23.48 8.64
N ALA A 175 -2.06 -22.23 8.55
CA ALA A 175 -2.01 -21.31 9.70
C ALA A 175 -2.11 -19.85 9.27
N GLU A 176 -2.54 -18.99 10.20
CA GLU A 176 -2.58 -17.54 10.06
C GLU A 176 -1.24 -16.88 10.43
N GLY A 177 -1.11 -15.60 10.06
CA GLY A 177 -0.03 -14.69 10.45
C GLY A 177 1.11 -14.68 9.47
N ASP A 178 2.19 -14.06 9.89
CA ASP A 178 3.46 -14.09 9.16
C ASP A 178 4.08 -15.49 9.23
N GLY A 179 4.41 -16.02 8.08
CA GLY A 179 4.97 -17.37 7.96
C GLY A 179 6.50 -17.38 7.90
N PHE A 180 7.17 -17.09 9.00
CA PHE A 180 8.64 -17.20 9.13
C PHE A 180 9.13 -18.64 9.09
#